data_b3a0abb227fb9981ce10d9b4a0fda482
#
_entry.id   b3a0abb227fb9981ce10d9b4a0fda482
#
_cell.length_a   1.000
_cell.length_b   1.000
_cell.length_c   1.000
_cell.angle_alpha   90.00
_cell.angle_beta   90.00
_cell.angle_gamma   90.00
#
_symmetry.space_group_name_H-M   'P 1'
#
loop_
_entity.id
_entity.type
_entity.pdbx_description
1 polymer ?
#
loop_
_entity_poly.entity_id
_entity_poly.type
_entity_poly.pdbx_seq_one_letter_code
_entity_poly.pdbx_strand_id
1 'polypeptide(L)'
;ACSLVDLLPTMVEIGGGTADMFGMPVDGRSLMALARGEDGGVSEAIGEYCAEMTGHPVFMIRRGDMKYIHCDSDPAQLYDLANDPWELENLADHPAYRVIAEGFAQEVVQRWDSAALRDKVMATQKNRFALNAAMQAGASEHWDYNPPSDASQQ
;
A
#
# COMPACT_ATOMS: atom_id res chain seq x y z
N ALA A 1 -4.48 -13.39 1.59
CA ALA A 1 -3.68 -12.16 1.62
C ALA A 1 -3.62 -11.61 3.05
N CYS A 2 -2.53 -10.95 3.40
CA CYS A 2 -2.35 -10.21 4.64
C CYS A 2 -1.61 -8.91 4.34
N SER A 3 -1.74 -7.93 5.22
CA SER A 3 -1.15 -6.61 5.07
C SER A 3 -0.28 -6.25 6.27
N LEU A 4 0.64 -5.29 6.12
CA LEU A 4 1.42 -4.79 7.25
C LEU A 4 0.57 -4.12 8.33
N VAL A 5 -0.59 -3.57 7.98
CA VAL A 5 -1.54 -3.01 8.96
C VAL A 5 -2.11 -4.07 9.91
N ASP A 6 -2.06 -5.34 9.53
CA ASP A 6 -2.50 -6.48 10.34
C ASP A 6 -1.52 -6.82 11.48
N LEU A 7 -0.27 -6.35 11.38
CA LEU A 7 0.76 -6.68 12.39
C LEU A 7 0.45 -6.09 13.76
N LEU A 8 0.03 -4.83 13.81
CA LEU A 8 -0.26 -4.18 15.07
C LEU A 8 -1.35 -4.90 15.87
N PRO A 9 -2.57 -5.15 15.35
CA PRO A 9 -3.60 -5.91 16.07
C PRO A 9 -3.16 -7.35 16.38
N THR A 10 -2.34 -7.98 15.54
CA THR A 10 -1.78 -9.32 15.81
C THR A 10 -0.86 -9.30 17.02
N MET A 11 0.05 -8.34 17.11
CA MET A 11 0.98 -8.22 18.24
C MET A 11 0.25 -7.92 19.55
N VAL A 12 -0.80 -7.11 19.49
CA VAL A 12 -1.64 -6.83 20.67
C VAL A 12 -2.36 -8.09 21.15
N GLU A 13 -2.94 -8.90 20.24
CA GLU A 13 -3.58 -10.17 20.63
C GLU A 13 -2.57 -11.16 21.21
N ILE A 14 -1.36 -11.26 20.65
CA ILE A 14 -0.28 -12.09 21.21
C ILE A 14 0.06 -11.65 22.63
N GLY A 15 0.04 -10.35 22.92
CA GLY A 15 0.26 -9.79 24.23
C GLY A 15 -0.93 -9.92 25.20
N GLY A 16 -2.02 -10.56 24.77
CA GLY A 16 -3.25 -10.71 25.57
C GLY A 16 -4.15 -9.47 25.58
N GLY A 17 -3.91 -8.53 24.69
CA GLY A 17 -4.74 -7.34 24.50
C GLY A 17 -5.86 -7.54 23.49
N THR A 18 -6.67 -6.50 23.31
CA THR A 18 -7.82 -6.46 22.40
C THR A 18 -7.81 -5.18 21.57
N ALA A 19 -8.54 -5.15 20.44
CA ALA A 19 -8.52 -4.03 19.49
C ALA A 19 -9.04 -2.70 20.10
N ASP A 20 -9.90 -2.76 21.11
CA ASP A 20 -10.43 -1.59 21.84
C ASP A 20 -9.37 -0.87 22.69
N MET A 21 -8.23 -1.49 22.95
CA MET A 21 -7.11 -0.85 23.67
C MET A 21 -6.43 0.28 22.89
N PHE A 22 -6.63 0.38 21.58
CA PHE A 22 -5.93 1.37 20.76
C PHE A 22 -6.43 2.82 20.97
N GLY A 23 -7.63 3.03 21.47
CA GLY A 23 -8.22 4.37 21.59
C GLY A 23 -8.45 5.11 20.26
N MET A 24 -8.18 4.45 19.14
CA MET A 24 -8.42 4.92 17.77
C MET A 24 -8.78 3.73 16.86
N PRO A 25 -9.50 3.97 15.74
CA PRO A 25 -9.74 2.93 14.74
C PRO A 25 -8.43 2.36 14.19
N VAL A 26 -8.39 1.05 13.97
CA VAL A 26 -7.28 0.33 13.35
C VAL A 26 -7.80 -0.34 12.09
N ASP A 27 -7.16 -0.10 10.95
CA ASP A 27 -7.58 -0.65 9.65
C ASP A 27 -7.27 -2.14 9.50
N GLY A 28 -6.25 -2.63 10.23
CA GLY A 28 -5.83 -4.03 10.21
C GLY A 28 -6.66 -4.92 11.13
N ARG A 29 -6.49 -6.22 10.95
CA ARG A 29 -7.08 -7.28 11.79
C ARG A 29 -5.99 -8.21 12.30
N SER A 30 -6.25 -8.87 13.43
CA SER A 30 -5.33 -9.88 13.93
C SER A 30 -5.26 -11.08 12.97
N LEU A 31 -4.05 -11.54 12.70
CA LEU A 31 -3.78 -12.74 11.90
C LEU A 31 -3.77 -14.01 12.76
N MET A 32 -4.07 -13.93 14.06
CA MET A 32 -3.98 -15.07 14.96
C MET A 32 -5.00 -16.19 14.65
N ALA A 33 -6.21 -15.82 14.22
CA ALA A 33 -7.20 -16.81 13.76
C ALA A 33 -6.66 -17.59 12.54
N LEU A 34 -6.09 -16.87 11.57
CA LEU A 34 -5.47 -17.48 10.39
C LEU A 34 -4.25 -18.35 10.76
N ALA A 35 -3.41 -17.90 11.70
CA ALA A 35 -2.26 -18.66 12.19
C ALA A 35 -2.67 -19.95 12.91
N ARG A 36 -3.84 -19.98 13.53
CA ARG A 36 -4.42 -21.20 14.14
C ARG A 36 -5.15 -22.12 13.14
N GLY A 37 -5.19 -21.74 11.86
CA GLY A 37 -5.94 -22.50 10.84
C GLY A 37 -7.46 -22.30 10.91
N GLU A 38 -7.92 -21.29 11.62
CA GLU A 38 -9.32 -20.89 11.70
C GLU A 38 -9.70 -20.03 10.50
N ASP A 39 -11.00 -19.89 10.20
CA ASP A 39 -11.45 -18.97 9.15
C ASP A 39 -11.17 -17.52 9.57
N GLY A 40 -10.16 -16.94 9.00
CA GLY A 40 -9.74 -15.56 9.24
C GLY A 40 -10.61 -14.50 8.54
N GLY A 41 -11.72 -14.89 7.90
CA GLY A 41 -12.57 -13.99 7.12
C GLY A 41 -11.99 -13.62 5.75
N VAL A 42 -12.36 -12.47 5.21
CA VAL A 42 -11.94 -12.04 3.86
C VAL A 42 -10.42 -11.87 3.78
N SER A 43 -9.81 -12.64 2.89
CA SER A 43 -8.38 -12.53 2.56
C SER A 43 -8.18 -11.35 1.60
N GLU A 44 -7.95 -10.15 2.15
CA GLU A 44 -7.75 -8.92 1.37
C GLU A 44 -6.51 -8.17 1.84
N ALA A 45 -5.80 -7.57 0.89
CA ALA A 45 -4.79 -6.55 1.14
C ALA A 45 -4.96 -5.44 0.13
N ILE A 46 -4.84 -4.20 0.59
CA ILE A 46 -4.84 -3.00 -0.24
C ILE A 46 -3.50 -2.30 -0.16
N GLY A 47 -3.13 -1.62 -1.25
CA GLY A 47 -1.93 -0.80 -1.33
C GLY A 47 -2.22 0.51 -2.06
N GLU A 48 -1.58 1.57 -1.60
CA GLU A 48 -1.56 2.88 -2.23
C GLU A 48 -0.11 3.27 -2.50
N TYR A 49 0.19 3.72 -3.70
CA TYR A 49 1.50 4.25 -4.04
C TYR A 49 1.37 5.63 -4.67
N CYS A 50 1.94 6.63 -4.01
CA CYS A 50 1.89 8.04 -4.40
C CYS A 50 3.30 8.67 -4.36
N ALA A 51 4.34 7.88 -4.62
CA ALA A 51 5.73 8.30 -4.48
C ALA A 51 6.40 8.59 -5.83
N GLU A 52 7.69 8.35 -5.93
CA GLU A 52 8.50 8.69 -7.09
C GLU A 52 8.07 7.90 -8.35
N MET A 53 8.32 8.49 -9.52
CA MET A 53 8.14 7.91 -10.85
C MET A 53 6.69 7.66 -11.27
N THR A 54 5.70 8.10 -10.51
CA THR A 54 4.29 8.05 -10.93
C THR A 54 3.68 9.45 -11.00
N GLY A 55 2.97 9.73 -12.09
CA GLY A 55 2.24 11.00 -12.27
C GLY A 55 0.85 11.00 -11.61
N HIS A 56 0.35 9.83 -11.28
CA HIS A 56 -0.94 9.58 -10.67
C HIS A 56 -0.85 8.54 -9.55
N PRO A 57 -1.74 8.57 -8.55
CA PRO A 57 -1.83 7.52 -7.55
C PRO A 57 -2.03 6.15 -8.19
N VAL A 58 -1.37 5.15 -7.63
CA VAL A 58 -1.54 3.75 -8.00
C VAL A 58 -2.21 3.02 -6.85
N PHE A 59 -3.27 2.30 -7.13
CA PHE A 59 -4.03 1.53 -6.16
C PHE A 59 -3.93 0.04 -6.46
N MET A 60 -3.81 -0.76 -5.44
CA MET A 60 -3.79 -2.22 -5.55
C MET A 60 -4.82 -2.82 -4.60
N ILE A 61 -5.61 -3.75 -5.11
CA ILE A 61 -6.49 -4.61 -4.32
C ILE A 61 -6.09 -6.05 -4.61
N ARG A 62 -5.68 -6.78 -3.59
CA ARG A 62 -5.53 -8.22 -3.64
C ARG A 62 -6.64 -8.86 -2.80
N ARG A 63 -7.45 -9.70 -3.42
CA ARG A 63 -8.52 -10.45 -2.74
C ARG A 63 -8.48 -11.92 -3.17
N GLY A 64 -8.22 -12.78 -2.20
CA GLY A 64 -7.93 -14.18 -2.48
C GLY A 64 -6.73 -14.33 -3.41
N ASP A 65 -6.93 -15.00 -4.54
CA ASP A 65 -5.91 -15.21 -5.56
C ASP A 65 -5.89 -14.12 -6.64
N MET A 66 -6.88 -13.23 -6.66
CA MET A 66 -6.92 -12.14 -7.63
C MET A 66 -6.20 -10.91 -7.11
N LYS A 67 -5.36 -10.30 -7.98
CA LYS A 67 -4.68 -9.03 -7.71
C LYS A 67 -5.00 -8.05 -8.83
N TYR A 68 -5.55 -6.89 -8.47
CA TYR A 68 -5.89 -5.81 -9.40
C TYR A 68 -5.06 -4.57 -9.08
N ILE A 69 -4.52 -3.92 -10.12
CA ILE A 69 -3.76 -2.68 -10.01
C ILE A 69 -4.39 -1.65 -10.93
N HIS A 70 -4.61 -0.45 -10.40
CA HIS A 70 -5.21 0.67 -11.12
C HIS A 70 -4.34 1.92 -11.01
N CYS A 71 -4.18 2.60 -12.14
CA CYS A 71 -3.63 3.95 -12.23
C CYS A 71 -4.40 4.70 -13.32
N ASP A 72 -4.78 5.97 -13.07
CA ASP A 72 -5.56 6.74 -14.05
C ASP A 72 -4.82 6.99 -15.37
N SER A 73 -3.48 6.97 -15.34
CA SER A 73 -2.62 7.23 -16.52
C SER A 73 -2.19 5.97 -17.26
N ASP A 74 -2.41 4.78 -16.69
CA ASP A 74 -1.87 3.54 -17.22
C ASP A 74 -2.97 2.48 -17.40
N PRO A 75 -2.81 1.51 -18.31
CA PRO A 75 -3.73 0.39 -18.42
C PRO A 75 -3.84 -0.37 -17.09
N ALA A 76 -5.06 -0.76 -16.74
CA ALA A 76 -5.30 -1.59 -15.56
C ALA A 76 -4.60 -2.95 -15.69
N GLN A 77 -4.28 -3.56 -14.55
CA GLN A 77 -3.66 -4.88 -14.50
C GLN A 77 -4.47 -5.78 -13.60
N LEU A 78 -4.67 -7.02 -14.03
CA LEU A 78 -5.34 -8.07 -13.26
C LEU A 78 -4.53 -9.36 -13.39
N TYR A 79 -4.26 -10.00 -12.26
CA TYR A 79 -3.51 -11.25 -12.20
C TYR A 79 -4.25 -12.29 -11.37
N ASP A 80 -4.17 -13.54 -11.82
CA ASP A 80 -4.62 -14.73 -11.09
C ASP A 80 -3.40 -15.42 -10.46
N LEU A 81 -3.13 -15.11 -9.21
CA LEU A 81 -1.91 -15.56 -8.52
C LEU A 81 -1.91 -17.06 -8.19
N ALA A 82 -3.05 -17.75 -8.30
CA ALA A 82 -3.09 -19.20 -8.17
C ALA A 82 -2.50 -19.89 -9.41
N ASN A 83 -2.75 -19.33 -10.61
CA ASN A 83 -2.30 -19.88 -11.87
C ASN A 83 -1.04 -19.18 -12.40
N ASP A 84 -0.85 -17.91 -12.06
CA ASP A 84 0.29 -17.08 -12.45
C ASP A 84 0.89 -16.35 -11.24
N PRO A 85 1.64 -17.06 -10.37
CA PRO A 85 2.25 -16.45 -9.18
C PRO A 85 3.36 -15.43 -9.50
N TRP A 86 3.81 -15.37 -10.75
CA TRP A 86 4.85 -14.46 -11.22
C TRP A 86 4.31 -13.22 -11.94
N GLU A 87 2.97 -13.11 -12.07
CA GLU A 87 2.31 -11.94 -12.67
C GLU A 87 2.79 -11.65 -14.11
N LEU A 88 2.94 -12.71 -14.91
CA LEU A 88 3.46 -12.61 -16.28
C LEU A 88 2.38 -12.30 -17.32
N GLU A 89 1.12 -12.63 -17.01
CA GLU A 89 -0.02 -12.47 -17.91
C GLU A 89 -1.05 -11.50 -17.33
N ASN A 90 -1.17 -10.31 -17.94
CA ASN A 90 -2.21 -9.35 -17.57
C ASN A 90 -3.57 -9.78 -18.13
N LEU A 91 -4.51 -10.07 -17.25
CA LEU A 91 -5.87 -10.54 -17.55
C LEU A 91 -6.92 -9.43 -17.58
N ALA A 92 -6.54 -8.16 -17.41
CA ALA A 92 -7.49 -7.05 -17.29
C ALA A 92 -8.41 -6.92 -18.52
N ASP A 93 -7.86 -7.16 -19.73
CA ASP A 93 -8.60 -7.12 -21.00
C ASP A 93 -9.08 -8.50 -21.47
N HIS A 94 -8.81 -9.56 -20.71
CA HIS A 94 -9.18 -10.91 -21.11
C HIS A 94 -10.71 -11.11 -20.95
N PRO A 95 -11.44 -11.58 -21.99
CA PRO A 95 -12.90 -11.66 -21.98
C PRO A 95 -13.50 -12.46 -20.81
N ALA A 96 -12.83 -13.55 -20.39
CA ALA A 96 -13.29 -14.38 -19.30
C ALA A 96 -13.20 -13.71 -17.92
N TYR A 97 -12.32 -12.71 -17.77
CA TYR A 97 -12.07 -11.99 -16.51
C TYR A 97 -12.71 -10.61 -16.46
N ARG A 98 -13.39 -10.19 -17.54
CA ARG A 98 -13.96 -8.85 -17.65
C ARG A 98 -14.85 -8.45 -16.46
N VAL A 99 -15.74 -9.31 -16.02
CA VAL A 99 -16.64 -9.02 -14.90
C VAL A 99 -15.85 -8.80 -13.60
N ILE A 100 -14.77 -9.55 -13.40
CA ILE A 100 -13.90 -9.41 -12.24
C ILE A 100 -13.15 -8.09 -12.30
N ALA A 101 -12.56 -7.75 -13.45
CA ALA A 101 -11.83 -6.51 -13.65
C ALA A 101 -12.74 -5.28 -13.47
N GLU A 102 -13.95 -5.29 -14.06
CA GLU A 102 -14.96 -4.24 -13.91
C GLU A 102 -15.40 -4.07 -12.44
N GLY A 103 -15.55 -5.18 -11.71
CA GLY A 103 -15.88 -5.16 -10.29
C GLY A 103 -14.80 -4.46 -9.45
N PHE A 104 -13.53 -4.78 -9.66
CA PHE A 104 -12.41 -4.11 -9.00
C PHE A 104 -12.30 -2.63 -9.41
N ALA A 105 -12.47 -2.31 -10.69
CA ALA A 105 -12.45 -0.94 -11.17
C ALA A 105 -13.51 -0.07 -10.49
N GLN A 106 -14.74 -0.57 -10.36
CA GLN A 106 -15.83 0.12 -9.64
C GLN A 106 -15.48 0.30 -8.16
N GLU A 107 -14.88 -0.70 -7.53
CA GLU A 107 -14.47 -0.63 -6.14
C GLU A 107 -13.38 0.42 -5.92
N VAL A 108 -12.39 0.53 -6.81
CA VAL A 108 -11.36 1.59 -6.76
C VAL A 108 -12.02 2.96 -6.73
N VAL A 109 -12.95 3.24 -7.64
CA VAL A 109 -13.68 4.53 -7.70
C VAL A 109 -14.50 4.79 -6.43
N GLN A 110 -15.03 3.75 -5.79
CA GLN A 110 -15.78 3.91 -4.54
C GLN A 110 -14.89 4.13 -3.32
N ARG A 111 -13.70 3.53 -3.30
CA ARG A 111 -12.77 3.60 -2.16
C ARG A 111 -11.92 4.87 -2.17
N TRP A 112 -11.52 5.35 -3.34
CA TRP A 112 -10.55 6.43 -3.48
C TRP A 112 -11.03 7.55 -4.38
N ASP A 113 -10.79 8.77 -3.95
CA ASP A 113 -10.81 9.96 -4.80
C ASP A 113 -9.38 10.22 -5.31
N SER A 114 -9.05 9.62 -6.45
CA SER A 114 -7.73 9.69 -7.07
C SER A 114 -7.31 11.13 -7.35
N ALA A 115 -8.24 11.98 -7.82
CA ALA A 115 -7.97 13.38 -8.14
C ALA A 115 -7.63 14.19 -6.87
N ALA A 116 -8.43 14.06 -5.82
CA ALA A 116 -8.19 14.74 -4.55
C ALA A 116 -6.88 14.26 -3.90
N LEU A 117 -6.59 12.97 -3.98
CA LEU A 117 -5.33 12.40 -3.46
C LEU A 117 -4.12 12.96 -4.23
N ARG A 118 -4.18 13.00 -5.56
CA ARG A 118 -3.14 13.60 -6.40
C ARG A 118 -2.90 15.06 -6.05
N ASP A 119 -3.96 15.85 -5.91
CA ASP A 119 -3.85 17.27 -5.56
C ASP A 119 -3.20 17.46 -4.18
N LYS A 120 -3.55 16.61 -3.21
CA LYS A 120 -2.93 16.60 -1.88
C LYS A 120 -1.44 16.26 -1.94
N VAL A 121 -1.06 15.26 -2.73
CA VAL A 121 0.34 14.87 -2.94
C VAL A 121 1.12 16.03 -3.56
N MET A 122 0.59 16.65 -4.60
CA MET A 122 1.25 17.78 -5.27
C MET A 122 1.39 19.01 -4.36
N ALA A 123 0.39 19.31 -3.53
CA ALA A 123 0.48 20.37 -2.53
C ALA A 123 1.57 20.07 -1.48
N THR A 124 1.63 18.83 -1.02
CA THR A 124 2.65 18.37 -0.06
C THR A 124 4.07 18.43 -0.66
N GLN A 125 4.23 18.11 -1.94
CA GLN A 125 5.51 18.24 -2.63
C GLN A 125 5.98 19.70 -2.67
N LYS A 126 5.10 20.65 -3.03
CA LYS A 126 5.42 22.09 -3.02
C LYS A 126 5.88 22.55 -1.63
N ASN A 127 5.20 22.13 -0.58
CA ASN A 127 5.60 22.45 0.80
C ASN A 127 6.97 21.87 1.16
N ARG A 128 7.26 20.62 0.75
CA ARG A 128 8.58 20.00 0.97
C ARG A 128 9.69 20.71 0.22
N PHE A 129 9.46 21.16 -1.01
CA PHE A 129 10.42 21.99 -1.74
C PHE A 129 10.70 23.33 -1.03
N ALA A 130 9.67 24.00 -0.53
CA ALA A 130 9.84 25.25 0.22
C ALA A 130 10.63 25.02 1.52
N LEU A 131 10.31 23.97 2.27
CA LEU A 131 11.05 23.59 3.48
C LEU A 131 12.51 23.24 3.16
N ASN A 132 12.74 22.44 2.11
CA ASN A 132 14.11 22.10 1.70
C ASN A 132 14.91 23.34 1.32
N ALA A 133 14.33 24.27 0.57
CA ALA A 133 14.98 25.54 0.22
C ALA A 133 15.33 26.37 1.47
N ALA A 134 14.44 26.42 2.46
CA ALA A 134 14.70 27.10 3.73
C ALA A 134 15.80 26.41 4.53
N MET A 135 15.82 25.08 4.57
CA MET A 135 16.88 24.30 5.23
C MET A 135 18.24 24.49 4.56
N GLN A 136 18.29 24.56 3.23
CA GLN A 136 19.54 24.82 2.48
C GLN A 136 20.07 26.24 2.72
N ALA A 137 19.24 27.21 3.04
CA ALA A 137 19.66 28.57 3.38
C ALA A 137 20.14 28.72 4.83
N GLY A 138 19.89 27.74 5.69
CA GLY A 138 20.31 27.66 7.09
C GLY A 138 21.49 26.73 7.31
N ALA A 139 21.86 26.56 8.59
CA ALA A 139 22.78 25.50 8.99
C ALA A 139 21.97 24.17 9.07
N SER A 140 22.15 23.30 8.10
CA SER A 140 21.59 21.95 8.20
C SER A 140 22.56 21.06 8.96
N GLU A 141 22.08 20.43 10.04
CA GLU A 141 22.82 19.32 10.63
C GLU A 141 22.76 18.12 9.66
N HIS A 142 23.88 17.41 9.55
CA HIS A 142 23.90 16.16 8.81
C HIS A 142 22.92 15.18 9.46
N TRP A 143 22.21 14.41 8.63
CA TRP A 143 21.40 13.28 9.06
C TRP A 143 22.15 12.42 10.08
N ASP A 144 21.47 11.97 11.14
CA ASP A 144 22.04 11.29 12.33
C ASP A 144 22.91 10.05 12.04
N TYR A 145 22.86 9.52 10.82
CA TYR A 145 23.71 8.41 10.42
C TYR A 145 25.02 8.92 9.80
N ASN A 146 25.98 9.20 10.64
CA ASN A 146 27.38 9.26 10.22
C ASN A 146 28.01 7.89 10.50
N PRO A 147 28.36 7.09 9.48
CA PRO A 147 29.13 5.88 9.72
C PRO A 147 30.43 6.27 10.43
N PRO A 148 30.81 5.62 11.53
CA PRO A 148 31.96 6.00 12.34
C PRO A 148 33.29 5.79 11.64
N SER A 149 33.30 5.29 10.40
CA SER A 149 34.49 5.13 9.57
C SER A 149 34.12 5.06 8.10
N ASP A 150 34.98 5.62 7.24
CA ASP A 150 34.90 5.45 5.80
C ASP A 150 35.08 3.96 5.44
N ALA A 151 34.01 3.34 4.94
CA ALA A 151 33.97 1.93 4.53
C ALA A 151 34.99 1.62 3.40
N SER A 152 35.57 2.63 2.75
CA SER A 152 36.62 2.47 1.74
C SER A 152 38.00 2.24 2.33
N GLN A 153 38.17 2.29 3.66
CA GLN A 153 39.45 2.14 4.36
C GLN A 153 39.59 0.81 5.13
N GLN A 154 38.68 -0.15 4.91
CA GLN A 154 38.80 -1.52 5.47
C GLN A 154 39.19 -2.53 4.41
#